data_2c84be2250541863d25840c0ad02af81
#
_entry.id   2c84be2250541863d25840c0ad02af81
#
_cell.length_a   1.000
_cell.length_b   1.000
_cell.length_c   1.000
_cell.angle_alpha   90.00
_cell.angle_beta   90.00
_cell.angle_gamma   90.00
#
_symmetry.space_group_name_H-M   'P 1'
#
loop_
_entity.id
_entity.type
_entity.pdbx_description
1 polymer ?
#
loop_
_entity_poly.entity_id
_entity_poly.type
_entity_poly.pdbx_seq_one_letter_code
_entity_poly.pdbx_strand_id
1 'polypeptide(L)'
;YDFLIQAMAERKNIVIAGGTSSGKTTFAQAILQEIAIRHPKDRIGILEDTPEIKVEFNDFFDFHTSKGDHKNPPYTLDDALFDSLRMTPDRLVVGAVRDSAAYTVMDAWNTGHNGGILTIHANSPKLVLRRIHDLIRMRYEKGEFNSMIGDSVDIVVYMAKVGDISRKVHSIISVKGYDETEKKYITVNECVEG
;
A
#
# COMPACT_ATOMS: atom_id res chain seq x y z
N TYR A 1 -3.16 -18.48 -0.82
CA TYR A 1 -3.93 -18.01 0.33
C TYR A 1 -3.06 -18.01 1.60
N ASP A 2 -2.51 -19.15 2.00
CA ASP A 2 -1.74 -19.32 3.25
C ASP A 2 -0.53 -18.40 3.36
N PHE A 3 0.17 -18.16 2.26
CA PHE A 3 1.26 -17.20 2.18
C PHE A 3 0.85 -15.78 2.64
N LEU A 4 -0.31 -15.28 2.18
CA LEU A 4 -0.81 -13.96 2.57
C LEU A 4 -1.32 -13.95 4.01
N ILE A 5 -1.92 -15.02 4.50
CA ILE A 5 -2.30 -15.15 5.91
C ILE A 5 -1.07 -15.07 6.82
N GLN A 6 -0.01 -15.78 6.47
CA GLN A 6 1.26 -15.70 7.20
C GLN A 6 1.86 -14.29 7.14
N ALA A 7 1.85 -13.66 5.97
CA ALA A 7 2.34 -12.30 5.80
C ALA A 7 1.59 -11.28 6.67
N MET A 8 0.26 -11.41 6.79
CA MET A 8 -0.54 -10.58 7.68
C MET A 8 -0.19 -10.81 9.16
N ALA A 9 0.04 -12.06 9.57
CA ALA A 9 0.44 -12.40 10.92
C ALA A 9 1.83 -11.86 11.27
N GLU A 10 2.76 -11.86 10.31
CA GLU A 10 4.11 -11.30 10.42
C GLU A 10 4.16 -9.77 10.25
N ARG A 11 3.01 -9.11 10.11
CA ARG A 11 2.91 -7.64 9.88
C ARG A 11 3.73 -7.17 8.67
N LYS A 12 3.67 -7.92 7.57
CA LYS A 12 4.31 -7.54 6.32
C LYS A 12 3.58 -6.38 5.64
N ASN A 13 4.34 -5.46 5.07
CA ASN A 13 3.82 -4.33 4.30
C ASN A 13 3.47 -4.79 2.88
N ILE A 14 2.21 -4.63 2.50
CA ILE A 14 1.66 -5.17 1.26
C ILE A 14 1.25 -4.04 0.32
N VAL A 15 1.84 -4.02 -0.86
CA VAL A 15 1.42 -3.15 -1.97
C VAL A 15 0.54 -3.92 -2.94
N ILE A 16 -0.71 -3.47 -3.11
CA ILE A 16 -1.66 -4.03 -4.06
C ILE A 16 -1.68 -3.15 -5.30
N ALA A 17 -1.19 -3.67 -6.40
CA ALA A 17 -1.01 -2.92 -7.64
C ALA A 17 -1.85 -3.48 -8.78
N GLY A 18 -2.06 -2.67 -9.81
CA GLY A 18 -2.77 -3.08 -11.03
C GLY A 18 -3.41 -1.91 -11.75
N GLY A 19 -3.93 -2.16 -12.94
CA GLY A 19 -4.63 -1.18 -13.75
C GLY A 19 -5.95 -0.70 -13.16
N THR A 20 -6.62 0.21 -13.85
CA THR A 20 -7.98 0.66 -13.48
C THR A 20 -8.94 -0.52 -13.55
N SER A 21 -9.85 -0.61 -12.58
CA SER A 21 -10.87 -1.66 -12.46
C SER A 21 -10.29 -3.10 -12.41
N SER A 22 -9.03 -3.27 -12.00
CA SER A 22 -8.40 -4.59 -11.83
C SER A 22 -8.80 -5.32 -10.54
N GLY A 23 -9.58 -4.68 -9.67
CA GLY A 23 -10.06 -5.27 -8.41
C GLY A 23 -9.15 -5.04 -7.21
N LYS A 24 -8.24 -4.05 -7.25
CA LYS A 24 -7.34 -3.71 -6.12
C LYS A 24 -8.09 -3.46 -4.82
N THR A 25 -9.07 -2.56 -4.84
CA THR A 25 -9.86 -2.22 -3.65
C THR A 25 -10.64 -3.42 -3.12
N THR A 26 -11.24 -4.22 -4.01
CA THR A 26 -11.94 -5.45 -3.63
C THR A 26 -10.99 -6.45 -2.96
N PHE A 27 -9.78 -6.61 -3.51
CA PHE A 27 -8.77 -7.49 -2.94
C PHE A 27 -8.24 -6.95 -1.60
N ALA A 28 -8.02 -5.63 -1.51
CA ALA A 28 -7.66 -4.98 -0.25
C ALA A 28 -8.72 -5.22 0.83
N GLN A 29 -10.01 -5.08 0.51
CA GLN A 29 -11.10 -5.38 1.44
C GLN A 29 -11.09 -6.84 1.90
N ALA A 30 -10.81 -7.79 1.01
CA ALA A 30 -10.71 -9.21 1.39
C ALA A 30 -9.56 -9.46 2.37
N ILE A 31 -8.39 -8.85 2.16
CA ILE A 31 -7.27 -8.92 3.12
C ILE A 31 -7.65 -8.28 4.45
N LEU A 32 -8.27 -7.10 4.41
CA LEU A 32 -8.70 -6.38 5.61
C LEU A 32 -9.75 -7.16 6.41
N GLN A 33 -10.63 -7.88 5.75
CA GLN A 33 -11.59 -8.74 6.42
C GLN A 33 -10.92 -9.91 7.15
N GLU A 34 -9.89 -10.51 6.55
CA GLU A 34 -9.08 -11.53 7.23
C GLU A 34 -8.31 -10.95 8.42
N ILE A 35 -7.81 -9.71 8.31
CA ILE A 35 -7.17 -9.01 9.43
C ILE A 35 -8.17 -8.77 10.56
N ALA A 36 -9.38 -8.29 10.27
CA ALA A 36 -10.41 -8.05 11.27
C ALA A 36 -10.79 -9.31 12.05
N ILE A 37 -10.83 -10.46 11.36
CA ILE A 37 -11.15 -11.75 11.98
C ILE A 37 -9.99 -12.31 12.80
N ARG A 38 -8.76 -12.25 12.27
CA ARG A 38 -7.60 -12.92 12.87
C ARG A 38 -6.84 -12.05 13.86
N HIS A 39 -6.92 -10.74 13.71
CA HIS A 39 -6.25 -9.74 14.53
C HIS A 39 -7.23 -8.70 15.08
N PRO A 40 -8.30 -9.13 15.81
CA PRO A 40 -9.39 -8.25 16.23
C PRO A 40 -9.01 -7.20 17.27
N LYS A 41 -7.76 -7.22 17.74
CA LYS A 41 -7.22 -6.24 18.70
C LYS A 41 -6.37 -5.17 18.02
N ASP A 42 -6.05 -5.34 16.72
CA ASP A 42 -5.26 -4.37 15.99
C ASP A 42 -6.10 -3.10 15.76
N ARG A 43 -5.49 -1.95 16.04
CA ARG A 43 -6.04 -0.64 15.71
C ARG A 43 -5.71 -0.30 14.28
N ILE A 44 -6.74 -0.07 13.46
CA ILE A 44 -6.60 0.14 12.03
C ILE A 44 -6.82 1.61 11.67
N GLY A 45 -5.82 2.25 11.06
CA GLY A 45 -5.98 3.56 10.44
C GLY A 45 -6.26 3.41 8.95
N ILE A 46 -7.35 4.00 8.46
CA ILE A 46 -7.76 3.97 7.05
C ILE A 46 -7.67 5.38 6.47
N LEU A 47 -6.92 5.52 5.38
CA LEU A 47 -6.69 6.82 4.74
C LEU A 47 -7.09 6.73 3.27
N GLU A 48 -8.05 7.53 2.85
CA GLU A 48 -8.61 7.49 1.50
C GLU A 48 -8.95 8.88 0.95
N ASP A 49 -8.80 9.06 -0.36
CA ASP A 49 -9.35 10.23 -1.06
C ASP A 49 -10.88 10.15 -1.14
N THR A 50 -11.38 8.97 -1.43
CA THR A 50 -12.81 8.68 -1.51
C THR A 50 -13.07 7.39 -0.74
N PRO A 51 -14.05 7.37 0.18
CA PRO A 51 -14.37 6.20 0.97
C PRO A 51 -14.82 5.03 0.09
N GLU A 52 -13.96 4.03 -0.06
CA GLU A 52 -14.23 2.80 -0.80
C GLU A 52 -14.19 1.56 0.10
N ILE A 53 -13.36 1.60 1.16
CA ILE A 53 -13.15 0.49 2.08
C ILE A 53 -14.35 0.38 3.02
N LYS A 54 -14.96 -0.82 3.05
CA LYS A 54 -16.18 -1.12 3.82
C LYS A 54 -15.93 -2.37 4.67
N VAL A 55 -15.01 -2.28 5.61
CA VAL A 55 -14.72 -3.36 6.55
C VAL A 55 -14.91 -2.83 7.95
N GLU A 56 -15.62 -3.58 8.78
CA GLU A 56 -15.84 -3.24 10.19
C GLU A 56 -14.70 -3.82 11.04
N PHE A 57 -14.12 -2.98 11.88
CA PHE A 57 -13.10 -3.34 12.85
C PHE A 57 -13.56 -2.96 14.25
N ASN A 58 -13.01 -3.63 15.26
CA ASN A 58 -13.33 -3.32 16.66
C ASN A 58 -12.73 -1.98 17.11
N ASP A 59 -11.53 -1.65 16.60
CA ASP A 59 -10.85 -0.38 16.85
C ASP A 59 -10.28 0.14 15.54
N PHE A 60 -10.83 1.24 15.04
CA PHE A 60 -10.36 1.88 13.84
C PHE A 60 -10.64 3.39 13.84
N PHE A 61 -9.95 4.08 12.97
CA PHE A 61 -10.24 5.44 12.59
C PHE A 61 -10.05 5.60 11.08
N ASP A 62 -10.75 6.53 10.49
CA ASP A 62 -10.65 6.84 9.08
C ASP A 62 -10.44 8.35 8.85
N PHE A 63 -9.56 8.67 7.92
CA PHE A 63 -9.32 10.02 7.44
C PHE A 63 -9.56 10.09 5.94
N HIS A 64 -10.27 11.13 5.52
CA HIS A 64 -10.53 11.39 4.12
C HIS A 64 -9.91 12.71 3.70
N THR A 65 -9.29 12.73 2.53
CA THR A 65 -8.74 13.98 2.00
C THR A 65 -9.82 14.95 1.59
N SER A 66 -9.48 16.22 1.57
CA SER A 66 -10.36 17.30 1.10
C SER A 66 -9.59 18.24 0.19
N LYS A 67 -10.21 18.63 -0.92
CA LYS A 67 -9.62 19.63 -1.82
C LYS A 67 -9.61 21.05 -1.22
N GLY A 68 -10.26 21.21 -0.07
CA GLY A 68 -10.46 22.53 0.51
C GLY A 68 -11.50 23.37 -0.25
N ASP A 69 -11.75 24.56 0.26
CA ASP A 69 -12.62 25.57 -0.34
C ASP A 69 -12.07 26.97 -0.06
N HIS A 70 -12.85 28.04 -0.35
CA HIS A 70 -12.42 29.43 -0.13
C HIS A 70 -12.15 29.77 1.35
N LYS A 71 -12.60 28.95 2.31
CA LYS A 71 -12.47 29.18 3.76
C LYS A 71 -11.53 28.17 4.43
N ASN A 72 -11.43 26.97 3.87
CA ASN A 72 -10.67 25.88 4.44
C ASN A 72 -9.55 25.43 3.50
N PRO A 73 -8.32 25.32 3.96
CA PRO A 73 -7.24 24.76 3.16
C PRO A 73 -7.53 23.30 2.78
N PRO A 74 -6.87 22.78 1.73
CA PRO A 74 -6.95 21.35 1.43
C PRO A 74 -6.38 20.53 2.61
N TYR A 75 -6.99 19.38 2.86
CA TYR A 75 -6.48 18.35 3.75
C TYR A 75 -5.96 17.19 2.88
N THR A 76 -4.67 17.07 2.82
CA THR A 76 -3.98 16.18 1.89
C THR A 76 -3.80 14.78 2.47
N LEU A 77 -3.38 13.83 1.65
CA LEU A 77 -3.02 12.49 2.14
C LEU A 77 -1.78 12.53 3.04
N ASP A 78 -0.84 13.45 2.80
CA ASP A 78 0.31 13.68 3.70
C ASP A 78 -0.15 14.15 5.08
N ASP A 79 -1.12 15.09 5.15
CA ASP A 79 -1.69 15.56 6.42
C ASP A 79 -2.38 14.41 7.16
N ALA A 80 -3.18 13.63 6.45
CA ALA A 80 -3.87 12.48 7.02
C ALA A 80 -2.90 11.42 7.56
N LEU A 81 -1.80 11.15 6.84
CA LEU A 81 -0.74 10.27 7.29
C LEU A 81 -0.07 10.79 8.56
N PHE A 82 0.32 12.07 8.57
CA PHE A 82 0.95 12.70 9.73
C PHE A 82 0.05 12.64 10.97
N ASP A 83 -1.23 12.94 10.83
CA ASP A 83 -2.19 12.88 11.94
C ASP A 83 -2.43 11.43 12.38
N SER A 84 -2.51 10.48 11.43
CA SER A 84 -2.73 9.06 11.72
C SER A 84 -1.63 8.43 12.57
N LEU A 85 -0.36 8.82 12.35
CA LEU A 85 0.77 8.30 13.13
C LEU A 85 0.65 8.67 14.63
N ARG A 86 -0.01 9.79 14.93
CA ARG A 86 -0.27 10.23 16.33
C ARG A 86 -1.40 9.45 17.00
N MET A 87 -2.24 8.80 16.21
CA MET A 87 -3.32 7.93 16.67
C MET A 87 -2.85 6.52 17.06
N THR A 88 -1.53 6.26 16.96
CA THR A 88 -0.89 4.99 17.31
C THR A 88 -1.55 3.76 16.67
N PRO A 89 -1.69 3.73 15.33
CA PRO A 89 -2.27 2.57 14.65
C PRO A 89 -1.34 1.37 14.72
N ASP A 90 -1.91 0.19 14.82
CA ASP A 90 -1.20 -1.06 14.62
C ASP A 90 -0.96 -1.36 13.14
N ARG A 91 -1.86 -0.88 12.28
CA ARG A 91 -1.75 -1.00 10.82
C ARG A 91 -2.30 0.25 10.15
N LEU A 92 -1.58 0.70 9.11
CA LEU A 92 -2.02 1.78 8.25
C LEU A 92 -2.46 1.24 6.89
N VAL A 93 -3.67 1.59 6.50
CA VAL A 93 -4.26 1.24 5.21
C VAL A 93 -4.41 2.51 4.39
N VAL A 94 -3.74 2.56 3.25
CA VAL A 94 -3.81 3.69 2.34
C VAL A 94 -4.54 3.27 1.06
N GLY A 95 -5.71 3.82 0.84
CA GLY A 95 -6.62 3.40 -0.23
C GLY A 95 -5.99 3.52 -1.61
N ALA A 96 -5.51 4.69 -1.99
CA ALA A 96 -4.81 4.87 -3.26
C ALA A 96 -3.80 6.01 -3.16
N VAL A 97 -2.54 5.73 -3.46
CA VAL A 97 -1.50 6.75 -3.56
C VAL A 97 -1.28 7.12 -5.03
N ARG A 98 -1.32 8.45 -5.30
CA ARG A 98 -1.22 9.01 -6.66
C ARG A 98 -0.16 10.08 -6.79
N ASP A 99 0.43 10.52 -5.68
CA ASP A 99 1.35 11.65 -5.56
C ASP A 99 2.50 11.36 -4.60
N SER A 100 3.17 12.41 -4.16
CA SER A 100 4.34 12.35 -3.29
C SER A 100 4.08 11.82 -1.88
N ALA A 101 2.82 11.66 -1.45
CA ALA A 101 2.47 11.01 -0.19
C ALA A 101 3.02 9.56 -0.11
N ALA A 102 3.39 8.98 -1.26
CA ALA A 102 4.16 7.75 -1.32
C ALA A 102 5.42 7.79 -0.43
N TYR A 103 6.10 8.94 -0.33
CA TYR A 103 7.26 9.10 0.55
C TYR A 103 6.88 8.88 2.02
N THR A 104 5.84 9.57 2.48
CA THR A 104 5.40 9.51 3.88
C THR A 104 4.94 8.10 4.28
N VAL A 105 4.32 7.36 3.35
CA VAL A 105 3.98 5.94 3.58
C VAL A 105 5.22 5.09 3.74
N MET A 106 6.21 5.22 2.83
CA MET A 106 7.45 4.46 2.89
C MET A 106 8.25 4.80 4.15
N ASP A 107 8.30 6.07 4.52
CA ASP A 107 8.98 6.53 5.73
C ASP A 107 8.31 5.97 7.00
N ALA A 108 6.98 5.97 7.08
CA ALA A 108 6.23 5.37 8.17
C ALA A 108 6.52 3.86 8.30
N TRP A 109 6.53 3.13 7.19
CA TRP A 109 6.85 1.70 7.18
C TRP A 109 8.31 1.43 7.58
N ASN A 110 9.24 2.26 7.11
CA ASN A 110 10.67 2.14 7.45
C ASN A 110 10.96 2.49 8.93
N THR A 111 10.10 3.28 9.56
CA THR A 111 10.24 3.71 10.95
C THR A 111 9.41 2.89 11.95
N GLY A 112 8.87 1.75 11.52
CA GLY A 112 8.30 0.73 12.41
C GLY A 112 6.77 0.59 12.38
N HIS A 113 6.05 1.33 11.52
CA HIS A 113 4.61 1.16 11.34
C HIS A 113 4.30 0.04 10.34
N ASN A 114 4.71 -1.18 10.69
CA ASN A 114 4.62 -2.36 9.84
C ASN A 114 3.21 -2.96 9.77
N GLY A 115 2.95 -3.77 8.75
CA GLY A 115 1.67 -4.43 8.53
C GLY A 115 0.68 -3.59 7.75
N GLY A 116 1.18 -2.56 7.07
CA GLY A 116 0.39 -1.66 6.25
C GLY A 116 -0.06 -2.25 4.92
N ILE A 117 -1.11 -1.66 4.37
CA ILE A 117 -1.63 -1.98 3.04
C ILE A 117 -1.70 -0.69 2.23
N LEU A 118 -1.18 -0.75 1.02
CA LEU A 118 -1.20 0.36 0.07
C LEU A 118 -1.76 -0.10 -1.26
N THR A 119 -2.67 0.68 -1.88
CA THR A 119 -3.02 0.42 -3.28
C THR A 119 -2.37 1.45 -4.21
N ILE A 120 -1.93 0.98 -5.39
CA ILE A 120 -1.26 1.83 -6.38
C ILE A 120 -1.61 1.42 -7.81
N HIS A 121 -1.71 2.40 -8.71
CA HIS A 121 -1.83 2.12 -10.13
C HIS A 121 -0.46 1.85 -10.76
N ALA A 122 -0.32 0.66 -11.35
CA ALA A 122 0.86 0.28 -12.12
C ALA A 122 0.44 -0.59 -13.33
N ASN A 123 1.21 -0.49 -14.42
CA ASN A 123 0.89 -1.17 -15.68
C ASN A 123 1.48 -2.59 -15.77
N SER A 124 2.39 -2.94 -14.89
CA SER A 124 2.96 -4.30 -14.79
C SER A 124 3.55 -4.55 -13.41
N PRO A 125 3.71 -5.83 -13.00
CA PRO A 125 4.31 -6.19 -11.71
C PRO A 125 5.72 -5.62 -11.54
N LYS A 126 6.52 -5.65 -12.59
CA LYS A 126 7.92 -5.18 -12.59
C LYS A 126 8.06 -3.67 -12.39
N LEU A 127 7.01 -2.91 -12.67
CA LEU A 127 7.03 -1.45 -12.58
C LEU A 127 6.48 -0.90 -11.27
N VAL A 128 5.99 -1.75 -10.36
CA VAL A 128 5.32 -1.28 -9.12
C VAL A 128 6.27 -0.48 -8.26
N LEU A 129 7.43 -1.03 -7.92
CA LEU A 129 8.42 -0.36 -7.06
C LEU A 129 8.98 0.89 -7.73
N ARG A 130 9.24 0.84 -9.04
CA ARG A 130 9.61 2.03 -9.81
C ARG A 130 8.51 3.09 -9.78
N ARG A 131 7.23 2.69 -9.86
CA ARG A 131 6.13 3.65 -9.77
C ARG A 131 6.09 4.36 -8.42
N ILE A 132 6.36 3.68 -7.32
CA ILE A 132 6.50 4.30 -5.99
C ILE A 132 7.64 5.33 -6.01
N HIS A 133 8.80 4.96 -6.53
CA HIS A 133 9.93 5.88 -6.70
C HIS A 133 9.57 7.12 -7.52
N ASP A 134 8.88 6.94 -8.66
CA ASP A 134 8.48 8.05 -9.53
C ASP A 134 7.50 9.01 -8.82
N LEU A 135 6.59 8.48 -7.99
CA LEU A 135 5.68 9.30 -7.18
C LEU A 135 6.42 10.12 -6.12
N ILE A 136 7.38 9.53 -5.44
CA ILE A 136 8.24 10.24 -4.47
C ILE A 136 9.00 11.38 -5.17
N ARG A 137 9.51 11.12 -6.38
CA ARG A 137 10.23 12.10 -7.20
C ARG A 137 9.38 13.29 -7.67
N MET A 138 8.07 13.24 -7.59
CA MET A 138 7.20 14.38 -7.89
C MET A 138 7.45 15.57 -6.94
N ARG A 139 7.90 15.31 -5.72
CA ARG A 139 8.20 16.34 -4.71
C ARG A 139 9.68 16.44 -4.39
N TYR A 140 10.37 15.32 -4.36
CA TYR A 140 11.77 15.24 -3.98
C TYR A 140 12.61 14.97 -5.22
N GLU A 141 12.98 16.04 -5.96
CA GLU A 141 13.74 15.94 -7.20
C GLU A 141 15.11 15.27 -7.05
N LYS A 142 15.72 15.43 -5.88
CA LYS A 142 17.04 14.87 -5.54
C LYS A 142 16.89 13.88 -4.40
N GLY A 143 17.54 12.74 -4.51
CA GLY A 143 17.58 11.68 -3.50
C GLY A 143 17.52 10.29 -4.14
N GLU A 144 18.10 9.33 -3.43
CA GLU A 144 18.05 7.91 -3.77
C GLU A 144 17.06 7.24 -2.81
N PHE A 145 15.90 6.85 -3.32
CA PHE A 145 14.81 6.30 -2.50
C PHE A 145 14.64 4.80 -2.70
N ASN A 146 15.44 4.19 -3.58
CA ASN A 146 15.27 2.78 -3.92
C ASN A 146 15.52 1.85 -2.74
N SER A 147 16.56 2.11 -1.93
CA SER A 147 16.84 1.32 -0.73
C SER A 147 15.71 1.45 0.28
N MET A 148 15.25 2.67 0.57
CA MET A 148 14.10 2.90 1.45
C MET A 148 12.85 2.13 0.99
N ILE A 149 12.55 2.15 -0.32
CA ILE A 149 11.42 1.40 -0.89
C ILE A 149 11.63 -0.11 -0.75
N GLY A 150 12.85 -0.59 -1.03
CA GLY A 150 13.20 -2.00 -0.92
C GLY A 150 13.13 -2.54 0.50
N ASP A 151 13.41 -1.69 1.50
CA ASP A 151 13.38 -2.03 2.92
C ASP A 151 11.95 -1.91 3.51
N SER A 152 11.12 -1.01 2.93
CA SER A 152 9.77 -0.75 3.42
C SER A 152 8.70 -1.68 2.85
N VAL A 153 8.83 -2.10 1.58
CA VAL A 153 7.86 -2.96 0.91
C VAL A 153 8.27 -4.42 1.05
N ASP A 154 7.45 -5.24 1.68
CA ASP A 154 7.71 -6.69 1.80
C ASP A 154 7.09 -7.49 0.64
N ILE A 155 5.86 -7.13 0.25
CA ILE A 155 5.09 -7.90 -0.73
C ILE A 155 4.41 -6.98 -1.73
N VAL A 156 4.47 -7.37 -2.99
CA VAL A 156 3.69 -6.77 -4.07
C VAL A 156 2.70 -7.81 -4.59
N VAL A 157 1.41 -7.49 -4.54
CA VAL A 157 0.34 -8.27 -5.17
C VAL A 157 -0.12 -7.52 -6.42
N TYR A 158 0.02 -8.11 -7.57
CA TYR A 158 -0.41 -7.50 -8.82
C TYR A 158 -1.72 -8.11 -9.31
N MET A 159 -2.72 -7.24 -9.44
CA MET A 159 -4.07 -7.57 -9.90
C MET A 159 -4.22 -7.29 -11.39
N ALA A 160 -4.70 -8.25 -12.14
CA ALA A 160 -5.00 -8.09 -13.55
C ALA A 160 -6.49 -8.32 -13.87
N LYS A 161 -6.97 -7.58 -14.84
CA LYS A 161 -8.26 -7.87 -15.49
C LYS A 161 -8.02 -8.90 -16.60
N VAL A 162 -8.79 -9.99 -16.56
CA VAL A 162 -8.73 -11.06 -17.55
C VAL A 162 -10.07 -11.10 -18.29
N GLY A 163 -10.05 -10.75 -19.59
CA GLY A 163 -11.28 -10.53 -20.34
C GLY A 163 -12.11 -9.38 -19.78
N ASP A 164 -13.42 -9.40 -19.98
CA ASP A 164 -14.30 -8.30 -19.58
C ASP A 164 -14.81 -8.42 -18.12
N ILE A 165 -14.85 -9.60 -17.56
CA ILE A 165 -15.56 -9.89 -16.32
C ILE A 165 -14.61 -10.31 -15.19
N SER A 166 -13.58 -11.09 -15.48
CA SER A 166 -12.71 -11.68 -14.44
C SER A 166 -11.61 -10.73 -13.96
N ARG A 167 -11.33 -10.78 -12.67
CA ARG A 167 -10.18 -10.15 -12.00
C ARG A 167 -9.44 -11.23 -11.26
N LYS A 168 -8.13 -11.23 -11.40
CA LYS A 168 -7.27 -12.26 -10.80
C LYS A 168 -6.03 -11.65 -10.17
N VAL A 169 -5.51 -12.33 -9.17
CA VAL A 169 -4.12 -12.15 -8.74
C VAL A 169 -3.23 -12.72 -9.84
N HIS A 170 -2.54 -11.84 -10.55
CA HIS A 170 -1.62 -12.24 -11.61
C HIS A 170 -0.28 -12.71 -11.06
N SER A 171 0.24 -12.01 -10.06
CA SER A 171 1.51 -12.38 -9.42
C SER A 171 1.58 -11.86 -7.99
N ILE A 172 2.32 -12.60 -7.16
CA ILE A 172 2.71 -12.21 -5.82
C ILE A 172 4.24 -12.24 -5.78
N ILE A 173 4.84 -11.14 -5.36
CA ILE A 173 6.29 -10.93 -5.36
C ILE A 173 6.71 -10.53 -3.95
N SER A 174 7.63 -11.27 -3.34
CA SER A 174 8.35 -10.82 -2.15
C SER A 174 9.49 -9.91 -2.54
N VAL A 175 9.62 -8.79 -1.85
CA VAL A 175 10.75 -7.86 -1.96
C VAL A 175 11.72 -8.16 -0.82
N LYS A 176 13.01 -8.26 -1.15
CA LYS A 176 14.08 -8.62 -0.22
C LYS A 176 15.10 -7.49 -0.03
N GLY A 177 14.83 -6.33 -0.62
CA GLY A 177 15.68 -5.15 -0.56
C GLY A 177 16.05 -4.62 -1.94
N TYR A 178 17.05 -3.73 -1.96
CA TYR A 178 17.60 -3.12 -3.16
C TYR A 178 19.11 -3.34 -3.23
N ASP A 179 19.59 -3.81 -4.38
CA ASP A 179 21.02 -3.95 -4.65
C ASP A 179 21.57 -2.64 -5.23
N GLU A 180 22.34 -1.92 -4.43
CA GLU A 180 22.95 -0.66 -4.81
C GLU A 180 23.99 -0.80 -5.93
N THR A 181 24.67 -1.95 -6.02
CA THR A 181 25.69 -2.21 -7.04
C THR A 181 25.04 -2.49 -8.39
N GLU A 182 24.07 -3.39 -8.40
CA GLU A 182 23.35 -3.80 -9.60
C GLU A 182 22.19 -2.84 -9.95
N LYS A 183 21.88 -1.88 -9.06
CA LYS A 183 20.78 -0.91 -9.18
C LYS A 183 19.43 -1.57 -9.48
N LYS A 184 19.12 -2.65 -8.76
CA LYS A 184 17.89 -3.41 -8.94
C LYS A 184 17.28 -3.88 -7.61
N TYR A 185 15.96 -4.03 -7.59
CA TYR A 185 15.27 -4.66 -6.46
C TYR A 185 15.52 -6.16 -6.46
N ILE A 186 15.82 -6.70 -5.29
CA ILE A 186 15.94 -8.14 -5.04
C ILE A 186 14.54 -8.67 -4.77
N THR A 187 14.03 -9.50 -5.66
CA THR A 187 12.64 -9.98 -5.58
C THR A 187 12.55 -11.48 -5.80
N VAL A 188 11.56 -12.12 -5.17
CA VAL A 188 11.22 -13.53 -5.34
C VAL A 188 9.76 -13.64 -5.77
N ASN A 189 9.50 -14.38 -6.85
CA ASN A 189 8.13 -14.67 -7.26
C ASN A 189 7.57 -15.81 -6.40
N GLU A 190 6.52 -15.52 -5.63
CA GLU A 190 5.83 -16.49 -4.78
C GLU A 190 4.70 -17.20 -5.54
N CYS A 191 4.07 -16.49 -6.48
CA CYS A 191 3.05 -17.03 -7.36
C CYS A 191 3.02 -16.22 -8.65
N VAL A 192 3.09 -16.91 -9.77
CA VAL A 192 2.85 -16.34 -11.11
C VAL A 192 1.81 -17.24 -11.77
N GLU A 193 0.76 -16.63 -12.29
CA GLU A 193 -0.19 -17.37 -13.12
C GLU A 193 0.51 -17.80 -14.42
N GLY A 194 0.59 -19.12 -14.63
CA GLY A 194 1.09 -19.72 -15.87
C GLY A 194 0.05 -19.63 -16.99
#